data_227918f63ae783fad9239068ba725123
#
_entry.id   227918f63ae783fad9239068ba725123
#
_cell.length_a   1.000
_cell.length_b   1.000
_cell.length_c   1.000
_cell.angle_alpha   90.00
_cell.angle_beta   90.00
_cell.angle_gamma   90.00
#
_symmetry.space_group_name_H-M   'P 1'
#
loop_
_entity.id
_entity.type
_entity.pdbx_description
1 polymer ?
#
loop_
_entity_poly.entity_id
_entity_poly.type
_entity_poly.pdbx_seq_one_letter_code
_entity_poly.pdbx_strand_id
1 'polypeptide(L)'
;MEEREEISSRTSKHWKAQKAALKAKFPDGWQPRKKLSPDALAGIRALHTQFPDQFPSKVLAEKFKVSPEAIRRILKSKWTPNEEQELERQERWFKRGKQVWSRWAQLGIKPPTKWRREGIVRDPIWNQKKGDRQQKGPRRAATADAHDGLFDRSES
;
A
#
# COMPACT_ATOMS: atom_id res chain seq x y z
N MET A 1 3.67 -12.22 46.27
CA MET A 1 2.45 -12.53 45.49
C MET A 1 1.65 -11.26 45.17
N GLU A 2 1.57 -10.29 46.06
CA GLU A 2 0.81 -9.04 45.91
C GLU A 2 1.27 -8.15 44.72
N GLU A 3 2.57 -8.01 44.45
CA GLU A 3 3.08 -7.19 43.33
C GLU A 3 2.62 -7.70 41.95
N ARG A 4 2.47 -9.02 41.77
CA ARG A 4 1.98 -9.59 40.50
C ARG A 4 0.51 -9.29 40.25
N GLU A 5 -0.29 -9.24 41.30
CA GLU A 5 -1.71 -8.90 41.21
C GLU A 5 -1.93 -7.41 40.95
N GLU A 6 -1.12 -6.54 41.56
CA GLU A 6 -1.17 -5.10 41.28
C GLU A 6 -0.78 -4.77 39.84
N ILE A 7 0.29 -5.36 39.30
CA ILE A 7 0.73 -5.17 37.93
C ILE A 7 -0.36 -5.67 36.95
N SER A 8 -0.97 -6.81 37.23
CA SER A 8 -2.07 -7.37 36.43
C SER A 8 -3.29 -6.45 36.43
N SER A 9 -3.64 -5.89 37.57
CA SER A 9 -4.77 -4.99 37.76
C SER A 9 -4.53 -3.63 37.05
N ARG A 10 -3.33 -3.08 37.13
CA ARG A 10 -2.93 -1.83 36.41
C ARG A 10 -2.97 -2.00 34.90
N THR A 11 -2.44 -3.10 34.37
CA THR A 11 -2.49 -3.42 32.93
C THR A 11 -3.91 -3.61 32.44
N SER A 12 -4.77 -4.26 33.23
CA SER A 12 -6.19 -4.45 32.89
C SER A 12 -6.97 -3.13 32.86
N LYS A 13 -6.74 -2.21 33.80
CA LYS A 13 -7.37 -0.89 33.82
C LYS A 13 -6.91 -0.03 32.64
N HIS A 14 -5.62 -0.03 32.36
CA HIS A 14 -5.05 0.71 31.25
C HIS A 14 -5.58 0.22 29.88
N TRP A 15 -5.70 -1.09 29.71
CA TRP A 15 -6.26 -1.68 28.48
C TRP A 15 -7.75 -1.32 28.29
N LYS A 16 -8.56 -1.34 29.34
CA LYS A 16 -9.96 -0.93 29.29
C LYS A 16 -10.12 0.54 28.92
N ALA A 17 -9.31 1.42 29.51
CA ALA A 17 -9.30 2.84 29.20
C ALA A 17 -8.89 3.10 27.74
N GLN A 18 -7.84 2.42 27.27
CA GLN A 18 -7.41 2.51 25.86
C GLN A 18 -8.48 2.02 24.90
N LYS A 19 -9.17 0.90 25.20
CA LYS A 19 -10.25 0.38 24.37
C LYS A 19 -11.44 1.36 24.31
N ALA A 20 -11.79 1.97 25.44
CA ALA A 20 -12.85 2.96 25.51
C ALA A 20 -12.50 4.21 24.70
N ALA A 21 -11.27 4.73 24.82
CA ALA A 21 -10.79 5.86 24.04
C ALA A 21 -10.76 5.58 22.53
N LEU A 22 -10.33 4.38 22.13
CA LEU A 22 -10.37 3.96 20.72
C LEU A 22 -11.80 3.84 20.17
N LYS A 23 -12.73 3.32 20.97
CA LYS A 23 -14.14 3.22 20.59
C LYS A 23 -14.80 4.59 20.47
N ALA A 24 -14.46 5.53 21.36
CA ALA A 24 -14.94 6.91 21.29
C ALA A 24 -14.37 7.65 20.05
N LYS A 25 -13.09 7.43 19.75
CA LYS A 25 -12.41 8.05 18.60
C LYS A 25 -12.86 7.46 17.24
N PHE A 26 -13.22 6.19 17.20
CA PHE A 26 -13.59 5.46 15.98
C PHE A 26 -14.90 4.68 16.23
N PRO A 27 -16.07 5.33 16.21
CA PRO A 27 -17.36 4.68 16.47
C PRO A 27 -17.64 3.55 15.49
N ASP A 28 -17.28 3.73 14.20
CA ASP A 28 -17.41 2.72 13.14
C ASP A 28 -16.27 1.69 13.12
N GLY A 29 -15.39 1.73 14.12
CA GLY A 29 -14.21 0.88 14.21
C GLY A 29 -13.00 1.40 13.44
N TRP A 30 -11.83 0.92 13.84
CA TRP A 30 -10.57 1.28 13.19
C TRP A 30 -10.45 0.63 11.80
N GLN A 31 -10.45 1.45 10.76
CA GLN A 31 -10.26 1.00 9.38
C GLN A 31 -8.94 1.54 8.81
N PRO A 32 -7.83 0.82 8.97
CA PRO A 32 -6.54 1.26 8.42
C PRO A 32 -6.62 1.34 6.90
N ARG A 33 -6.03 2.40 6.32
CA ARG A 33 -5.94 2.57 4.87
C ARG A 33 -5.22 1.41 4.19
N LYS A 34 -4.18 0.91 4.84
CA LYS A 34 -3.39 -0.22 4.35
C LYS A 34 -3.68 -1.47 5.19
N LYS A 35 -4.08 -2.52 4.51
CA LYS A 35 -4.24 -3.85 5.08
C LYS A 35 -3.44 -4.83 4.23
N LEU A 36 -2.88 -5.86 4.85
CA LEU A 36 -2.22 -6.95 4.14
C LEU A 36 -3.25 -7.94 3.62
N SER A 37 -2.98 -8.51 2.43
CA SER A 37 -3.79 -9.59 1.88
C SER A 37 -3.58 -10.89 2.67
N PRO A 38 -4.50 -11.86 2.60
CA PRO A 38 -4.28 -13.20 3.14
C PRO A 38 -2.98 -13.82 2.60
N ASP A 39 -2.75 -13.73 1.31
CA ASP A 39 -1.53 -14.23 0.65
C ASP A 39 -0.26 -13.55 1.15
N ALA A 40 -0.31 -12.24 1.38
CA ALA A 40 0.84 -11.52 1.94
C ALA A 40 1.15 -11.98 3.38
N LEU A 41 0.14 -12.29 4.18
CA LEU A 41 0.33 -12.84 5.52
C LEU A 41 0.97 -14.23 5.47
N ALA A 42 0.50 -15.09 4.57
CA ALA A 42 1.09 -16.41 4.33
C ALA A 42 2.54 -16.29 3.83
N GLY A 43 2.78 -15.41 2.87
CA GLY A 43 4.11 -15.13 2.33
C GLY A 43 5.11 -14.61 3.38
N ILE A 44 4.69 -13.71 4.27
CA ILE A 44 5.54 -13.23 5.39
C ILE A 44 5.97 -14.39 6.28
N ARG A 45 5.03 -15.28 6.64
CA ARG A 45 5.33 -16.45 7.48
C ARG A 45 6.26 -17.42 6.77
N ALA A 46 5.99 -17.74 5.50
CA ALA A 46 6.82 -18.64 4.70
C ALA A 46 8.26 -18.11 4.54
N LEU A 47 8.45 -16.85 4.16
CA LEU A 47 9.76 -16.23 4.00
C LEU A 47 10.57 -16.24 5.30
N HIS A 48 9.93 -15.93 6.43
CA HIS A 48 10.60 -15.94 7.72
C HIS A 48 10.96 -17.36 8.18
N THR A 49 10.14 -18.36 7.87
CA THR A 49 10.40 -19.75 8.24
C THR A 49 11.50 -20.38 7.37
N GLN A 50 11.50 -20.07 6.06
CA GLN A 50 12.48 -20.64 5.13
C GLN A 50 13.86 -19.97 5.22
N PHE A 51 13.87 -18.66 5.43
CA PHE A 51 15.09 -17.85 5.40
C PHE A 51 15.10 -16.81 6.54
N PRO A 52 15.22 -17.24 7.80
CA PRO A 52 15.13 -16.34 8.97
C PRO A 52 16.23 -15.28 8.98
N ASP A 53 17.44 -15.61 8.54
CA ASP A 53 18.60 -14.73 8.51
C ASP A 53 18.47 -13.64 7.44
N GLN A 54 17.89 -13.98 6.28
CA GLN A 54 17.72 -13.05 5.17
C GLN A 54 16.48 -12.15 5.34
N PHE A 55 15.44 -12.67 6.00
CA PHE A 55 14.17 -11.99 6.20
C PHE A 55 13.81 -11.79 7.68
N PRO A 56 14.64 -11.07 8.44
CA PRO A 56 14.27 -10.66 9.79
C PRO A 56 13.06 -9.69 9.75
N SER A 57 12.40 -9.53 10.87
CA SER A 57 11.19 -8.70 10.98
C SER A 57 11.35 -7.27 10.43
N LYS A 58 12.56 -6.69 10.50
CA LYS A 58 12.86 -5.37 9.97
C LYS A 58 12.82 -5.34 8.44
N VAL A 59 13.48 -6.29 7.78
CA VAL A 59 13.51 -6.41 6.31
C VAL A 59 12.12 -6.70 5.75
N LEU A 60 11.36 -7.59 6.40
CA LEU A 60 9.97 -7.86 6.02
C LEU A 60 9.09 -6.61 6.17
N ALA A 61 9.29 -5.81 7.21
CA ALA A 61 8.56 -4.57 7.42
C ALA A 61 8.80 -3.57 6.28
N GLU A 62 10.03 -3.43 5.83
CA GLU A 62 10.40 -2.58 4.70
C GLU A 62 9.80 -3.08 3.38
N LYS A 63 9.92 -4.40 3.09
CA LYS A 63 9.39 -5.01 1.86
C LYS A 63 7.86 -4.88 1.76
N PHE A 64 7.16 -5.19 2.82
CA PHE A 64 5.68 -5.11 2.87
C PHE A 64 5.16 -3.72 3.24
N LYS A 65 6.06 -2.78 3.54
CA LYS A 65 5.75 -1.39 3.93
C LYS A 65 4.74 -1.32 5.08
N VAL A 66 5.00 -2.07 6.13
CA VAL A 66 4.24 -2.10 7.39
C VAL A 66 5.19 -1.90 8.57
N SER A 67 4.65 -1.64 9.76
CA SER A 67 5.51 -1.49 10.94
C SER A 67 6.17 -2.82 11.33
N PRO A 68 7.40 -2.80 11.88
CA PRO A 68 8.06 -4.01 12.39
C PRO A 68 7.24 -4.72 13.47
N GLU A 69 6.47 -3.96 14.25
CA GLU A 69 5.55 -4.49 15.24
C GLU A 69 4.43 -5.32 14.62
N ALA A 70 3.85 -4.87 13.49
CA ALA A 70 2.85 -5.64 12.76
C ALA A 70 3.41 -6.98 12.29
N ILE A 71 4.65 -6.99 11.77
CA ILE A 71 5.33 -8.25 11.39
C ILE A 71 5.52 -9.16 12.59
N ARG A 72 6.00 -8.65 13.73
CA ARG A 72 6.17 -9.46 14.95
C ARG A 72 4.86 -10.08 15.40
N ARG A 73 3.74 -9.34 15.35
CA ARG A 73 2.41 -9.87 15.67
C ARG A 73 1.98 -10.98 14.72
N ILE A 74 2.22 -10.82 13.41
CA ILE A 74 1.92 -11.83 12.39
C ILE A 74 2.71 -13.11 12.66
N LEU A 75 4.01 -12.99 12.93
CA LEU A 75 4.88 -14.13 13.21
C LEU A 75 4.56 -14.81 14.54
N LYS A 76 4.19 -14.04 15.56
CA LYS A 76 3.80 -14.57 16.88
C LYS A 76 2.44 -15.30 16.87
N SER A 77 1.55 -14.92 15.93
CA SER A 77 0.22 -15.52 15.84
C SER A 77 0.30 -16.96 15.35
N LYS A 78 -0.19 -17.89 16.16
CA LYS A 78 -0.31 -19.31 15.83
C LYS A 78 -1.63 -19.68 15.13
N TRP A 79 -2.52 -18.70 15.00
CA TRP A 79 -3.81 -18.93 14.37
C TRP A 79 -3.67 -19.22 12.87
N THR A 80 -4.25 -20.32 12.44
CA THR A 80 -4.39 -20.72 11.04
C THR A 80 -5.88 -20.82 10.70
N PRO A 81 -6.32 -20.27 9.56
CA PRO A 81 -7.70 -20.35 9.14
C PRO A 81 -8.05 -21.78 8.66
N ASN A 82 -9.30 -22.19 8.85
CA ASN A 82 -9.86 -23.34 8.14
C ASN A 82 -10.10 -22.97 6.68
N GLU A 83 -10.39 -23.97 5.81
CA GLU A 83 -10.64 -23.75 4.37
C GLU A 83 -11.79 -22.77 4.13
N GLU A 84 -12.90 -22.93 4.82
CA GLU A 84 -14.05 -22.01 4.73
C GLU A 84 -13.68 -20.57 5.12
N GLN A 85 -12.97 -20.43 6.23
CA GLN A 85 -12.49 -19.12 6.70
C GLN A 85 -11.50 -18.47 5.71
N GLU A 86 -10.67 -19.27 5.06
CA GLU A 86 -9.75 -18.76 4.05
C GLU A 86 -10.51 -18.28 2.82
N LEU A 87 -11.51 -19.03 2.34
CA LEU A 87 -12.38 -18.59 1.24
C LEU A 87 -13.09 -17.28 1.56
N GLU A 88 -13.71 -17.17 2.76
CA GLU A 88 -14.34 -15.94 3.20
C GLU A 88 -13.36 -14.76 3.29
N ARG A 89 -12.13 -15.00 3.73
CA ARG A 89 -11.07 -13.96 3.78
C ARG A 89 -10.68 -13.49 2.40
N GLN A 90 -10.53 -14.43 1.45
CA GLN A 90 -10.23 -14.12 0.05
C GLN A 90 -11.37 -13.32 -0.59
N GLU A 91 -12.62 -13.71 -0.38
CA GLU A 91 -13.77 -12.95 -0.85
C GLU A 91 -13.85 -11.54 -0.29
N ARG A 92 -13.68 -11.39 1.03
CA ARG A 92 -13.66 -10.06 1.69
C ARG A 92 -12.52 -9.21 1.14
N TRP A 93 -11.37 -9.81 0.86
CA TRP A 93 -10.25 -9.12 0.26
C TRP A 93 -10.55 -8.70 -1.17
N PHE A 94 -11.17 -9.56 -1.96
CA PHE A 94 -11.59 -9.27 -3.32
C PHE A 94 -12.65 -8.14 -3.37
N LYS A 95 -13.68 -8.22 -2.54
CA LYS A 95 -14.72 -7.17 -2.41
C LYS A 95 -14.09 -5.80 -2.04
N ARG A 96 -13.16 -5.81 -1.09
CA ARG A 96 -12.40 -4.61 -0.74
C ARG A 96 -11.58 -4.06 -1.92
N GLY A 97 -10.92 -4.93 -2.65
CA GLY A 97 -10.16 -4.56 -3.85
C GLY A 97 -11.04 -3.88 -4.90
N LYS A 98 -12.23 -4.42 -5.17
CA LYS A 98 -13.22 -3.81 -6.05
C LYS A 98 -13.58 -2.39 -5.60
N GLN A 99 -13.91 -2.20 -4.33
CA GLN A 99 -14.27 -0.88 -3.79
C GLN A 99 -13.12 0.14 -3.91
N VAL A 100 -11.92 -0.26 -3.57
CA VAL A 100 -10.74 0.62 -3.65
C VAL A 100 -10.46 1.02 -5.08
N TRP A 101 -10.44 0.07 -6.02
CA TRP A 101 -10.14 0.34 -7.42
C TRP A 101 -11.27 1.08 -8.13
N SER A 102 -12.54 0.85 -7.78
CA SER A 102 -13.66 1.65 -8.27
C SER A 102 -13.50 3.12 -7.88
N ARG A 103 -13.17 3.39 -6.61
CA ARG A 103 -12.91 4.76 -6.15
C ARG A 103 -11.74 5.42 -6.87
N TRP A 104 -10.65 4.69 -7.07
CA TRP A 104 -9.50 5.23 -7.78
C TRP A 104 -9.77 5.44 -9.28
N ALA A 105 -10.57 4.59 -9.89
CA ALA A 105 -11.01 4.77 -11.27
C ALA A 105 -11.85 6.04 -11.43
N GLN A 106 -12.73 6.35 -10.49
CA GLN A 106 -13.46 7.62 -10.45
C GLN A 106 -12.55 8.84 -10.33
N LEU A 107 -11.43 8.71 -9.62
CA LEU A 107 -10.39 9.74 -9.50
C LEU A 107 -9.46 9.81 -10.72
N GLY A 108 -9.73 9.05 -11.78
CA GLY A 108 -8.95 9.07 -13.03
C GLY A 108 -7.74 8.15 -13.05
N ILE A 109 -7.50 7.33 -12.03
CA ILE A 109 -6.41 6.36 -12.00
C ILE A 109 -6.80 5.13 -12.82
N LYS A 110 -5.93 4.72 -13.75
CA LYS A 110 -6.17 3.54 -14.60
C LYS A 110 -6.02 2.25 -13.77
N PRO A 111 -7.08 1.42 -13.64
CA PRO A 111 -6.98 0.17 -12.91
C PRO A 111 -6.05 -0.85 -13.58
N PRO A 112 -5.37 -1.73 -12.82
CA PRO A 112 -4.65 -2.88 -13.36
C PRO A 112 -5.53 -3.82 -14.18
N THR A 113 -4.92 -4.64 -15.04
CA THR A 113 -5.64 -5.55 -15.96
C THR A 113 -6.62 -6.47 -15.24
N LYS A 114 -6.24 -6.98 -14.05
CA LYS A 114 -7.12 -7.81 -13.21
C LYS A 114 -8.47 -7.12 -12.95
N TRP A 115 -8.43 -5.87 -12.50
CA TRP A 115 -9.64 -5.13 -12.13
C TRP A 115 -10.43 -4.62 -13.34
N ARG A 116 -9.75 -4.38 -14.47
CA ARG A 116 -10.42 -4.05 -15.74
C ARG A 116 -11.23 -5.22 -16.27
N ARG A 117 -10.76 -6.46 -16.12
CA ARG A 117 -11.51 -7.68 -16.46
C ARG A 117 -12.76 -7.84 -15.59
N GLU A 118 -12.72 -7.32 -14.37
CA GLU A 118 -13.86 -7.27 -13.44
C GLU A 118 -14.84 -6.11 -13.71
N GLY A 119 -14.66 -5.39 -14.82
CA GLY A 119 -15.53 -4.27 -15.23
C GLY A 119 -15.20 -2.93 -14.59
N ILE A 120 -14.11 -2.79 -13.83
CA ILE A 120 -13.70 -1.52 -13.24
C ILE A 120 -12.88 -0.75 -14.26
N VAL A 121 -13.51 0.23 -14.89
CA VAL A 121 -12.90 1.07 -15.93
C VAL A 121 -12.89 2.52 -15.49
N ARG A 122 -11.84 3.24 -15.83
CA ARG A 122 -11.74 4.68 -15.66
C ARG A 122 -12.68 5.39 -16.65
N ASP A 123 -13.30 6.50 -16.22
CA ASP A 123 -14.12 7.34 -17.09
C ASP A 123 -13.36 7.74 -18.36
N PRO A 124 -13.96 7.56 -19.57
CA PRO A 124 -13.38 7.95 -20.86
C PRO A 124 -12.90 9.39 -20.94
N ILE A 125 -13.51 10.33 -20.19
CA ILE A 125 -13.13 11.74 -20.11
C ILE A 125 -11.65 11.90 -19.75
N TRP A 126 -11.11 11.03 -18.88
CA TRP A 126 -9.69 11.05 -18.52
C TRP A 126 -8.76 10.63 -19.65
N ASN A 127 -9.25 9.93 -20.66
CA ASN A 127 -8.49 9.54 -21.84
C ASN A 127 -8.42 10.70 -22.84
N GLN A 128 -9.50 11.48 -22.99
CA GLN A 128 -9.57 12.65 -23.90
C GLN A 128 -8.55 13.69 -23.53
N LYS A 129 -8.42 14.05 -22.25
CA LYS A 129 -7.39 15.01 -21.77
C LYS A 129 -5.96 14.62 -22.11
N LYS A 130 -5.69 13.33 -22.33
CA LYS A 130 -4.37 12.85 -22.70
C LYS A 130 -4.14 12.93 -24.23
N GLY A 131 -5.19 12.77 -25.02
CA GLY A 131 -5.17 12.97 -26.48
C GLY A 131 -4.81 14.40 -26.85
N ASP A 132 -5.45 15.38 -26.23
CA ASP A 132 -5.19 16.80 -26.45
C ASP A 132 -3.76 17.21 -26.05
N ARG A 133 -3.18 16.57 -25.06
CA ARG A 133 -1.78 16.80 -24.66
C ARG A 133 -0.76 16.23 -25.66
N GLN A 134 -1.11 15.13 -26.33
CA GLN A 134 -0.23 14.54 -27.36
C GLN A 134 -0.34 15.26 -28.70
N GLN A 135 -1.46 15.91 -28.99
CA GLN A 135 -1.62 16.74 -30.19
C GLN A 135 -0.91 18.10 -30.08
N LYS A 136 -0.69 18.61 -28.86
CA LYS A 136 0.30 19.67 -28.62
C LYS A 136 1.69 19.04 -28.54
N GLY A 137 2.23 18.66 -29.72
CA GLY A 137 3.62 18.25 -29.83
C GLY A 137 4.55 19.32 -29.23
N PRO A 138 5.78 18.95 -28.86
CA PRO A 138 6.72 19.92 -28.30
C PRO A 138 6.80 21.09 -29.27
N ARG A 139 6.42 22.28 -28.82
CA ARG A 139 6.77 23.51 -29.52
C ARG A 139 8.28 23.44 -29.72
N ARG A 140 8.69 23.15 -30.93
CA ARG A 140 10.08 23.39 -31.34
C ARG A 140 10.37 24.83 -30.93
N ALA A 141 11.22 24.98 -29.93
CA ALA A 141 11.88 26.23 -29.70
C ALA A 141 12.53 26.57 -31.03
N ALA A 142 12.11 27.68 -31.62
CA ALA A 142 12.80 28.27 -32.75
C ALA A 142 14.23 28.47 -32.27
N THR A 143 15.14 27.66 -32.77
CA THR A 143 16.55 27.95 -32.69
C THR A 143 16.72 29.20 -33.50
N ALA A 144 16.89 30.29 -32.78
CA ALA A 144 17.45 31.49 -33.38
C ALA A 144 18.85 31.13 -33.88
N ASP A 145 18.94 30.94 -35.18
CA ASP A 145 20.21 31.09 -35.86
C ASP A 145 20.74 32.50 -35.56
N ALA A 146 21.77 32.53 -34.80
CA ALA A 146 22.60 33.73 -34.71
C ALA A 146 24.03 33.31 -34.46
N HIS A 147 24.72 33.41 -35.50
CA HIS A 147 26.00 34.04 -35.57
C HIS A 147 27.19 33.15 -35.81
N ASP A 148 27.36 32.90 -37.08
CA ASP A 148 28.62 32.82 -37.75
C ASP A 148 29.52 33.99 -37.30
N GLY A 149 30.68 33.69 -36.82
CA GLY A 149 31.67 34.64 -36.35
C GLY A 149 33.07 34.01 -36.35
N LEU A 150 33.64 33.93 -37.51
CA LEU A 150 35.06 34.16 -37.81
C LEU A 150 36.01 34.13 -36.60
N PHE A 151 36.87 33.18 -36.55
CA PHE A 151 38.25 33.37 -36.13
C PHE A 151 39.19 32.58 -37.06
N ASP A 152 39.52 33.24 -38.13
CA ASP A 152 40.76 33.09 -38.89
C ASP A 152 41.94 33.45 -37.97
N ARG A 153 42.86 32.55 -37.81
CA ARG A 153 44.15 32.81 -37.23
C ARG A 153 45.23 32.02 -37.97
N SER A 154 45.59 32.52 -39.05
CA SER A 154 46.86 32.26 -39.69
C SER A 154 48.03 32.85 -38.85
N GLU A 155 49.16 32.12 -38.86
CA GLU A 155 50.56 32.54 -38.76
C GLU A 155 51.08 33.00 -37.39
N SER A 156 52.06 32.40 -36.85
CA SER A 156 53.49 32.26 -37.24
C SER A 156 54.15 31.34 -36.26
#